data_dbb2abf98e76dd572576fa8241858447
#
_entry.id   dbb2abf98e76dd572576fa8241858447
#
_cell.length_a   1.000
_cell.length_b   1.000
_cell.length_c   1.000
_cell.angle_alpha   90.00
_cell.angle_beta   90.00
_cell.angle_gamma   90.00
#
_symmetry.space_group_name_H-M   'P 1'
#
loop_
_entity.id
_entity.type
_entity.pdbx_description
1 polymer ?
#
loop_
_entity_poly.entity_id
_entity_poly.type
_entity_poly.pdbx_seq_one_letter_code
_entity_poly.pdbx_strand_id
1 'polypeptide(L)'
;MIRTLPLILALLFWASGVAAQEAGLPALTGRVVDQAELLDTQAEARLTSMLAAHEQASGEQVVVVTVPDLQGRSIEEFGVALGREWGIGQEGEDNGALLIVARDDRRVRIEVGYGLEGRLTDAQSSVIINRIITPAFREGDFTRGIVEGTAAIVQVLGGDPLRTTGMQPAMPMHAQEPGGLGILGFFLMLVAIFVIGGGRGGRGGGRGTGRALLVGALLGGMGRGGGGGFGGGGGFGGGGGGFGGGGASGGW
;
A
#
# COMPACT_ATOMS: atom_id res chain seq x y z
N MET A 1 -6.81 -63.63 -37.89
CA MET A 1 -7.32 -62.98 -36.66
C MET A 1 -6.28 -62.03 -36.04
N ILE A 2 -5.65 -61.06 -36.75
CA ILE A 2 -4.59 -60.15 -36.22
C ILE A 2 -4.72 -58.74 -36.81
N ARG A 3 -5.91 -58.26 -37.14
CA ARG A 3 -6.08 -56.93 -37.77
C ARG A 3 -6.83 -55.91 -36.92
N THR A 4 -7.26 -56.25 -35.70
CA THR A 4 -8.03 -55.36 -34.84
C THR A 4 -7.22 -54.76 -33.66
N LEU A 5 -5.99 -55.25 -33.42
CA LEU A 5 -5.14 -54.81 -32.31
C LEU A 5 -4.64 -53.34 -32.42
N PRO A 6 -4.27 -52.82 -33.63
CA PRO A 6 -3.77 -51.42 -33.73
C PRO A 6 -4.88 -50.37 -33.52
N LEU A 7 -6.16 -50.71 -33.77
CA LEU A 7 -7.26 -49.76 -33.58
C LEU A 7 -7.60 -49.52 -32.10
N ILE A 8 -7.43 -50.54 -31.28
CA ILE A 8 -7.67 -50.46 -29.81
C ILE A 8 -6.55 -49.70 -29.15
N LEU A 9 -5.30 -49.83 -29.64
CA LEU A 9 -4.15 -49.04 -29.08
C LEU A 9 -4.26 -47.56 -29.44
N ALA A 10 -4.81 -47.20 -30.61
CA ALA A 10 -5.01 -45.78 -31.00
C ALA A 10 -6.13 -45.11 -30.20
N LEU A 11 -7.15 -45.83 -29.77
CA LEU A 11 -8.25 -45.33 -28.94
C LEU A 11 -7.81 -45.07 -27.48
N LEU A 12 -6.82 -45.85 -26.98
CA LEU A 12 -6.27 -45.67 -25.63
C LEU A 12 -5.32 -44.43 -25.54
N PHE A 13 -4.76 -44.01 -26.66
CA PHE A 13 -3.86 -42.84 -26.66
C PHE A 13 -4.60 -41.50 -26.72
N TRP A 14 -5.88 -41.46 -27.08
CA TRP A 14 -6.70 -40.25 -27.08
C TRP A 14 -7.42 -39.97 -25.76
N ALA A 15 -7.35 -40.87 -24.80
CA ALA A 15 -7.94 -40.72 -23.48
C ALA A 15 -7.00 -40.01 -22.45
N SER A 16 -5.79 -39.68 -22.88
CA SER A 16 -4.80 -39.05 -21.99
C SER A 16 -4.72 -37.58 -22.31
N GLY A 17 -5.45 -36.72 -21.58
CA GLY A 17 -5.15 -35.33 -21.66
C GLY A 17 -6.23 -34.30 -21.35
N VAL A 18 -7.26 -34.67 -20.64
CA VAL A 18 -7.97 -33.66 -19.88
C VAL A 18 -7.47 -33.79 -18.44
N ALA A 19 -6.24 -33.37 -18.20
CA ALA A 19 -5.88 -32.87 -16.87
C ALA A 19 -6.80 -31.66 -16.65
N ALA A 20 -7.88 -31.86 -15.91
CA ALA A 20 -8.56 -30.75 -15.28
C ALA A 20 -7.46 -30.03 -14.52
N GLN A 21 -7.00 -28.92 -15.06
CA GLN A 21 -6.20 -27.96 -14.30
C GLN A 21 -7.09 -27.66 -13.10
N GLU A 22 -6.74 -28.16 -11.93
CA GLU A 22 -7.30 -27.61 -10.71
C GLU A 22 -6.99 -26.12 -10.80
N ALA A 23 -8.04 -25.37 -11.10
CA ALA A 23 -7.92 -23.94 -11.21
C ALA A 23 -7.58 -23.44 -9.80
N GLY A 24 -6.29 -23.26 -9.57
CA GLY A 24 -5.73 -22.81 -8.30
C GLY A 24 -6.15 -21.39 -8.02
N LEU A 25 -6.02 -20.99 -6.78
CA LEU A 25 -6.16 -19.58 -6.40
C LEU A 25 -5.12 -18.73 -7.15
N PRO A 26 -5.42 -17.47 -7.47
CA PRO A 26 -4.45 -16.57 -8.12
C PRO A 26 -3.20 -16.40 -7.27
N ALA A 27 -2.05 -16.21 -7.91
CA ALA A 27 -0.81 -15.90 -7.21
C ALA A 27 -0.83 -14.47 -6.69
N LEU A 28 -0.32 -14.25 -5.48
CA LEU A 28 -0.15 -12.91 -4.92
C LEU A 28 1.03 -12.22 -5.59
N THR A 29 0.77 -11.29 -6.49
CA THR A 29 1.79 -10.53 -7.23
C THR A 29 2.04 -9.14 -6.68
N GLY A 30 1.15 -8.64 -5.83
CA GLY A 30 1.21 -7.30 -5.26
C GLY A 30 -0.03 -6.97 -4.43
N ARG A 31 -0.17 -5.70 -4.06
CA ARG A 31 -1.38 -5.19 -3.36
C ARG A 31 -2.59 -5.08 -4.27
N VAL A 32 -2.38 -5.14 -5.58
CA VAL A 32 -3.42 -5.18 -6.60
C VAL A 32 -3.11 -6.34 -7.54
N VAL A 33 -4.05 -7.26 -7.68
CA VAL A 33 -3.97 -8.43 -8.55
C VAL A 33 -5.17 -8.38 -9.49
N ASP A 34 -4.99 -7.84 -10.69
CA ASP A 34 -6.08 -7.64 -11.66
C ASP A 34 -6.05 -8.69 -12.77
N GLN A 35 -6.59 -9.89 -12.48
CA GLN A 35 -6.69 -10.96 -13.49
C GLN A 35 -7.91 -10.84 -14.41
N ALA A 36 -8.91 -10.04 -14.02
CA ALA A 36 -10.09 -9.81 -14.84
C ALA A 36 -9.95 -8.60 -15.78
N GLU A 37 -8.79 -7.91 -15.74
CA GLU A 37 -8.50 -6.72 -16.56
C GLU A 37 -9.58 -5.64 -16.42
N LEU A 38 -9.97 -5.34 -15.17
CA LEU A 38 -11.00 -4.34 -14.84
C LEU A 38 -10.41 -2.96 -14.54
N LEU A 39 -9.09 -2.89 -14.40
CA LEU A 39 -8.38 -1.67 -14.05
C LEU A 39 -7.48 -1.22 -15.21
N ASP A 40 -7.38 0.07 -15.41
CA ASP A 40 -6.31 0.61 -16.23
C ASP A 40 -5.01 0.76 -15.42
N THR A 41 -3.89 0.91 -16.10
CA THR A 41 -2.56 1.03 -15.48
C THR A 41 -2.48 2.18 -14.48
N GLN A 42 -3.21 3.27 -14.71
CA GLN A 42 -3.22 4.43 -13.81
C GLN A 42 -3.98 4.12 -12.52
N ALA A 43 -5.11 3.43 -12.62
CA ALA A 43 -5.89 2.98 -11.47
C ALA A 43 -5.13 1.97 -10.63
N GLU A 44 -4.46 0.98 -11.25
CA GLU A 44 -3.60 0.03 -10.55
C GLU A 44 -2.46 0.72 -9.78
N ALA A 45 -1.76 1.65 -10.44
CA ALA A 45 -0.68 2.41 -9.81
C ALA A 45 -1.18 3.26 -8.64
N ARG A 46 -2.36 3.90 -8.80
CA ARG A 46 -3.00 4.68 -7.74
C ARG A 46 -3.39 3.82 -6.55
N LEU A 47 -4.06 2.69 -6.79
CA LEU A 47 -4.46 1.73 -5.76
C LEU A 47 -3.23 1.19 -5.02
N THR A 48 -2.23 0.73 -5.75
CA THR A 48 -0.98 0.20 -5.19
C THR A 48 -0.32 1.22 -4.27
N SER A 49 -0.24 2.48 -4.70
CA SER A 49 0.36 3.57 -3.92
C SER A 49 -0.45 3.91 -2.67
N MET A 50 -1.78 3.97 -2.77
CA MET A 50 -2.69 4.21 -1.64
C MET A 50 -2.59 3.10 -0.60
N LEU A 51 -2.64 1.84 -1.03
CA LEU A 51 -2.57 0.68 -0.16
C LEU A 51 -1.20 0.54 0.52
N ALA A 52 -0.12 0.84 -0.21
CA ALA A 52 1.21 0.86 0.36
C ALA A 52 1.36 1.96 1.44
N ALA A 53 0.79 3.14 1.20
CA ALA A 53 0.81 4.23 2.17
C ALA A 53 0.00 3.90 3.43
N HIS A 54 -1.15 3.22 3.26
CA HIS A 54 -1.96 2.76 4.38
C HIS A 54 -1.19 1.74 5.23
N GLU A 55 -0.63 0.71 4.60
CA GLU A 55 0.16 -0.31 5.30
C GLU A 55 1.37 0.27 6.04
N GLN A 56 2.08 1.22 5.42
CA GLN A 56 3.20 1.91 6.07
C GLN A 56 2.78 2.72 7.30
N ALA A 57 1.57 3.26 7.29
CA ALA A 57 1.07 4.10 8.38
C ALA A 57 0.45 3.29 9.54
N SER A 58 -0.21 2.18 9.24
CA SER A 58 -1.01 1.41 10.19
C SER A 58 -0.50 0.00 10.45
N GLY A 59 0.32 -0.55 9.56
CA GLY A 59 0.68 -1.97 9.56
C GLY A 59 -0.39 -2.89 8.97
N GLU A 60 -1.56 -2.37 8.61
CA GLU A 60 -2.68 -3.15 8.09
C GLU A 60 -2.52 -3.45 6.61
N GLN A 61 -2.77 -4.67 6.21
CA GLN A 61 -2.64 -5.10 4.82
C GLN A 61 -4.01 -5.15 4.14
N VAL A 62 -4.20 -4.31 3.14
CA VAL A 62 -5.39 -4.34 2.27
C VAL A 62 -4.96 -4.69 0.85
N VAL A 63 -5.64 -5.67 0.26
CA VAL A 63 -5.35 -6.15 -1.10
C VAL A 63 -6.62 -6.12 -1.94
N VAL A 64 -6.48 -5.71 -3.19
CA VAL A 64 -7.54 -5.76 -4.21
C VAL A 64 -7.22 -6.90 -5.17
N VAL A 65 -8.22 -7.74 -5.42
CA VAL A 65 -8.10 -8.83 -6.39
C VAL A 65 -9.32 -8.86 -7.30
N THR A 66 -9.08 -8.92 -8.58
CA THR A 66 -10.12 -9.22 -9.56
C THR A 66 -9.83 -10.55 -10.23
N VAL A 67 -10.85 -11.34 -10.43
CA VAL A 67 -10.78 -12.63 -11.13
C VAL A 67 -11.87 -12.71 -12.20
N PRO A 68 -11.64 -13.44 -13.30
CA PRO A 68 -12.69 -13.68 -14.30
C PRO A 68 -13.91 -14.36 -13.67
N ASP A 69 -13.69 -15.46 -12.95
CA ASP A 69 -14.75 -16.27 -12.33
C ASP A 69 -14.27 -16.92 -11.02
N LEU A 70 -15.21 -17.49 -10.28
CA LEU A 70 -14.98 -18.15 -8.99
C LEU A 70 -14.76 -19.67 -9.12
N GLN A 71 -14.73 -20.19 -10.34
CA GLN A 71 -14.51 -21.62 -10.62
C GLN A 71 -15.53 -22.55 -9.92
N GLY A 72 -16.77 -22.08 -9.83
CA GLY A 72 -17.87 -22.81 -9.22
C GLY A 72 -17.92 -22.77 -7.69
N ARG A 73 -17.02 -22.02 -7.04
CA ARG A 73 -17.05 -21.78 -5.57
C ARG A 73 -18.00 -20.64 -5.24
N SER A 74 -18.48 -20.57 -4.00
CA SER A 74 -19.06 -19.34 -3.48
C SER A 74 -17.97 -18.27 -3.28
N ILE A 75 -18.33 -16.99 -3.35
CA ILE A 75 -17.35 -15.92 -3.16
C ILE A 75 -16.84 -15.88 -1.71
N GLU A 76 -17.62 -16.37 -0.76
CA GLU A 76 -17.27 -16.52 0.64
C GLU A 76 -16.16 -17.56 0.82
N GLU A 77 -16.36 -18.77 0.25
CA GLU A 77 -15.36 -19.83 0.28
C GLU A 77 -14.07 -19.42 -0.44
N PHE A 78 -14.22 -18.75 -1.58
CA PHE A 78 -13.10 -18.25 -2.35
C PHE A 78 -12.32 -17.21 -1.55
N GLY A 79 -13.00 -16.25 -0.89
CA GLY A 79 -12.39 -15.19 -0.10
C GLY A 79 -11.60 -15.71 1.09
N VAL A 80 -12.19 -16.61 1.87
CA VAL A 80 -11.50 -17.25 3.02
C VAL A 80 -10.29 -18.05 2.56
N ALA A 81 -10.46 -18.84 1.48
CA ALA A 81 -9.36 -19.65 0.95
C ALA A 81 -8.20 -18.77 0.46
N LEU A 82 -8.53 -17.67 -0.26
CA LEU A 82 -7.56 -16.73 -0.78
C LEU A 82 -6.82 -15.98 0.34
N GLY A 83 -7.54 -15.48 1.34
CA GLY A 83 -6.96 -14.78 2.48
C GLY A 83 -5.98 -15.66 3.25
N ARG A 84 -6.32 -16.93 3.45
CA ARG A 84 -5.46 -17.91 4.13
C ARG A 84 -4.26 -18.32 3.30
N GLU A 85 -4.44 -18.57 2.00
CA GLU A 85 -3.36 -18.95 1.09
C GLU A 85 -2.34 -17.83 0.96
N TRP A 86 -2.81 -16.59 0.85
CA TRP A 86 -1.95 -15.42 0.75
C TRP A 86 -1.40 -14.96 2.09
N GLY A 87 -2.01 -15.38 3.21
CA GLY A 87 -1.62 -14.97 4.55
C GLY A 87 -1.66 -13.46 4.76
N ILE A 88 -2.67 -12.76 4.17
CA ILE A 88 -2.76 -11.30 4.24
C ILE A 88 -2.99 -10.84 5.67
N GLY A 89 -2.24 -9.82 6.12
CA GLY A 89 -2.19 -9.36 7.50
C GLY A 89 -0.99 -9.92 8.25
N GLN A 90 -0.73 -9.39 9.43
CA GLN A 90 0.39 -9.81 10.27
C GLN A 90 -0.03 -10.99 11.15
N GLU A 91 0.89 -11.94 11.35
CA GLU A 91 0.67 -13.09 12.21
C GLU A 91 0.35 -12.66 13.65
N GLY A 92 -0.76 -13.17 14.18
CA GLY A 92 -1.24 -12.84 15.53
C GLY A 92 -1.98 -11.50 15.65
N GLU A 93 -1.87 -10.61 14.66
CA GLU A 93 -2.69 -9.39 14.58
C GLU A 93 -3.90 -9.55 13.68
N ASP A 94 -3.84 -10.47 12.71
CA ASP A 94 -4.91 -10.80 11.77
C ASP A 94 -5.52 -9.56 11.08
N ASN A 95 -4.66 -8.55 10.83
CA ASN A 95 -5.02 -7.20 10.40
C ASN A 95 -5.03 -7.05 8.86
N GLY A 96 -5.54 -8.07 8.19
CA GLY A 96 -5.68 -8.13 6.75
C GLY A 96 -7.11 -7.89 6.25
N ALA A 97 -7.26 -7.33 5.04
CA ALA A 97 -8.54 -7.24 4.33
C ALA A 97 -8.36 -7.46 2.82
N LEU A 98 -9.38 -8.04 2.17
CA LEU A 98 -9.41 -8.28 0.74
C LEU A 98 -10.66 -7.64 0.12
N LEU A 99 -10.50 -6.90 -0.97
CA LEU A 99 -11.60 -6.58 -1.88
C LEU A 99 -11.52 -7.53 -3.08
N ILE A 100 -12.50 -8.41 -3.22
CA ILE A 100 -12.56 -9.46 -4.24
C ILE A 100 -13.67 -9.14 -5.23
N VAL A 101 -13.36 -9.14 -6.52
CA VAL A 101 -14.32 -8.92 -7.60
C VAL A 101 -14.25 -10.08 -8.58
N ALA A 102 -15.34 -10.84 -8.72
CA ALA A 102 -15.49 -11.90 -9.73
C ALA A 102 -16.39 -11.36 -10.85
N ARG A 103 -15.78 -11.06 -12.00
CA ARG A 103 -16.40 -10.33 -13.10
C ARG A 103 -17.59 -11.10 -13.70
N ASP A 104 -17.38 -12.34 -14.09
CA ASP A 104 -18.36 -13.12 -14.84
C ASP A 104 -19.48 -13.66 -13.94
N ASP A 105 -19.17 -13.92 -12.65
CA ASP A 105 -20.15 -14.25 -11.61
C ASP A 105 -20.93 -13.05 -11.11
N ARG A 106 -20.50 -11.81 -11.45
CA ARG A 106 -21.04 -10.55 -10.96
C ARG A 106 -21.12 -10.51 -9.43
N ARG A 107 -20.05 -10.89 -8.79
CA ARG A 107 -19.96 -10.95 -7.33
C ARG A 107 -18.80 -10.11 -6.82
N VAL A 108 -19.05 -9.45 -5.71
CA VAL A 108 -18.06 -8.67 -4.98
C VAL A 108 -18.09 -9.05 -3.51
N ARG A 109 -16.93 -9.10 -2.87
CA ARG A 109 -16.79 -9.37 -1.46
C ARG A 109 -15.70 -8.51 -0.84
N ILE A 110 -15.96 -8.05 0.36
CA ILE A 110 -14.93 -7.56 1.28
C ILE A 110 -14.75 -8.66 2.31
N GLU A 111 -13.59 -9.32 2.28
CA GLU A 111 -13.18 -10.31 3.28
C GLU A 111 -12.34 -9.62 4.33
N VAL A 112 -12.60 -9.88 5.61
CA VAL A 112 -12.00 -9.16 6.73
C VAL A 112 -11.33 -10.14 7.68
N GLY A 113 -10.07 -9.89 8.00
CA GLY A 113 -9.33 -10.64 9.02
C GLY A 113 -9.81 -10.30 10.43
N TYR A 114 -9.65 -11.24 11.36
CA TYR A 114 -10.18 -11.13 12.74
C TYR A 114 -9.80 -9.83 13.45
N GLY A 115 -8.57 -9.33 13.24
CA GLY A 115 -8.09 -8.10 13.87
C GLY A 115 -8.77 -6.82 13.38
N LEU A 116 -9.43 -6.87 12.22
CA LEU A 116 -10.11 -5.71 11.63
C LEU A 116 -11.62 -5.71 11.82
N GLU A 117 -12.24 -6.83 12.22
CA GLU A 117 -13.71 -6.97 12.33
C GLU A 117 -14.35 -5.92 13.25
N GLY A 118 -13.63 -5.45 14.26
CA GLY A 118 -14.09 -4.39 15.17
C GLY A 118 -14.21 -3.00 14.54
N ARG A 119 -13.51 -2.76 13.43
CA ARG A 119 -13.49 -1.47 12.70
C ARG A 119 -14.13 -1.59 11.32
N LEU A 120 -13.76 -2.57 10.54
CA LEU A 120 -14.38 -2.88 9.25
C LEU A 120 -15.41 -4.01 9.46
N THR A 121 -16.52 -3.66 10.07
CA THR A 121 -17.59 -4.60 10.39
C THR A 121 -18.33 -5.08 9.14
N ASP A 122 -19.07 -6.20 9.24
CA ASP A 122 -19.93 -6.70 8.16
C ASP A 122 -20.92 -5.64 7.69
N ALA A 123 -21.47 -4.84 8.61
CA ALA A 123 -22.39 -3.75 8.29
C ALA A 123 -21.71 -2.65 7.46
N GLN A 124 -20.49 -2.26 7.82
CA GLN A 124 -19.72 -1.25 7.08
C GLN A 124 -19.29 -1.80 5.71
N SER A 125 -18.82 -3.03 5.65
CA SER A 125 -18.49 -3.73 4.39
C SER A 125 -19.71 -3.79 3.47
N SER A 126 -20.89 -4.13 4.01
CA SER A 126 -22.15 -4.14 3.27
C SER A 126 -22.54 -2.75 2.74
N VAL A 127 -22.35 -1.69 3.52
CA VAL A 127 -22.61 -0.30 3.09
C VAL A 127 -21.67 0.08 1.95
N ILE A 128 -20.39 -0.22 2.05
CA ILE A 128 -19.40 0.07 0.98
C ILE A 128 -19.80 -0.65 -0.30
N ILE A 129 -20.10 -1.94 -0.23
CA ILE A 129 -20.51 -2.73 -1.39
C ILE A 129 -21.79 -2.16 -2.02
N ASN A 130 -22.84 -1.96 -1.24
CA ASN A 130 -24.16 -1.63 -1.78
C ASN A 130 -24.31 -0.15 -2.16
N ARG A 131 -23.56 0.77 -1.55
CA ARG A 131 -23.68 2.20 -1.78
C ARG A 131 -22.62 2.78 -2.71
N ILE A 132 -21.47 2.12 -2.83
CA ILE A 132 -20.34 2.62 -3.60
C ILE A 132 -20.01 1.68 -4.76
N ILE A 133 -19.72 0.42 -4.48
CA ILE A 133 -19.18 -0.50 -5.49
C ILE A 133 -20.27 -0.94 -6.47
N THR A 134 -21.36 -1.52 -5.97
CA THR A 134 -22.43 -2.10 -6.80
C THR A 134 -23.09 -1.08 -7.74
N PRO A 135 -23.39 0.16 -7.34
CA PRO A 135 -23.94 1.15 -8.28
C PRO A 135 -23.01 1.44 -9.44
N ALA A 136 -21.71 1.62 -9.20
CA ALA A 136 -20.72 1.84 -10.24
C ALA A 136 -20.63 0.64 -11.20
N PHE A 137 -20.65 -0.59 -10.66
CA PHE A 137 -20.60 -1.81 -11.46
C PHE A 137 -21.86 -2.00 -12.34
N ARG A 138 -23.03 -1.59 -11.87
CA ARG A 138 -24.27 -1.58 -12.69
C ARG A 138 -24.21 -0.59 -13.83
N GLU A 139 -23.46 0.48 -13.69
CA GLU A 139 -23.19 1.47 -14.75
C GLU A 139 -22.07 1.00 -15.71
N GLY A 140 -21.40 -0.13 -15.40
CA GLY A 140 -20.28 -0.65 -16.18
C GLY A 140 -18.93 -0.02 -15.80
N ASP A 141 -18.89 0.85 -14.80
CA ASP A 141 -17.68 1.56 -14.36
C ASP A 141 -16.98 0.79 -13.23
N PHE A 142 -16.34 -0.31 -13.61
CA PHE A 142 -15.64 -1.18 -12.68
C PHE A 142 -14.47 -0.47 -11.99
N THR A 143 -13.68 0.27 -12.77
CA THR A 143 -12.53 1.02 -12.25
C THR A 143 -12.94 1.97 -11.14
N ARG A 144 -14.00 2.78 -11.36
CA ARG A 144 -14.52 3.69 -10.34
C ARG A 144 -14.98 2.94 -9.09
N GLY A 145 -15.78 1.89 -9.26
CA GLY A 145 -16.30 1.11 -8.14
C GLY A 145 -15.19 0.49 -7.28
N ILE A 146 -14.13 -0.05 -7.90
CA ILE A 146 -12.99 -0.63 -7.20
C ILE A 146 -12.19 0.46 -6.47
N VAL A 147 -11.87 1.57 -7.15
CA VAL A 147 -11.06 2.66 -6.57
C VAL A 147 -11.79 3.33 -5.41
N GLU A 148 -13.07 3.72 -5.58
CA GLU A 148 -13.85 4.37 -4.54
C GLU A 148 -14.17 3.41 -3.38
N GLY A 149 -14.47 2.14 -3.68
CA GLY A 149 -14.68 1.10 -2.68
C GLY A 149 -13.45 0.86 -1.81
N THR A 150 -12.28 0.75 -2.45
CA THR A 150 -11.00 0.60 -1.73
C THR A 150 -10.68 1.83 -0.88
N ALA A 151 -10.91 3.03 -1.41
CA ALA A 151 -10.74 4.27 -0.67
C ALA A 151 -11.65 4.32 0.57
N ALA A 152 -12.90 3.85 0.46
CA ALA A 152 -13.82 3.77 1.59
C ALA A 152 -13.36 2.75 2.63
N ILE A 153 -12.81 1.58 2.23
CA ILE A 153 -12.21 0.61 3.14
C ILE A 153 -11.07 1.27 3.94
N VAL A 154 -10.12 1.90 3.25
CA VAL A 154 -8.98 2.59 3.87
C VAL A 154 -9.45 3.67 4.84
N GLN A 155 -10.48 4.45 4.48
CA GLN A 155 -11.04 5.49 5.35
C GLN A 155 -11.69 4.91 6.62
N VAL A 156 -12.43 3.82 6.51
CA VAL A 156 -13.04 3.13 7.67
C VAL A 156 -11.96 2.59 8.61
N LEU A 157 -10.85 2.12 8.07
CA LEU A 157 -9.68 1.68 8.83
C LEU A 157 -8.86 2.85 9.41
N GLY A 158 -9.29 4.11 9.23
CA GLY A 158 -8.63 5.29 9.75
C GLY A 158 -7.45 5.78 8.91
N GLY A 159 -7.28 5.24 7.69
CA GLY A 159 -6.29 5.69 6.73
C GLY A 159 -6.72 6.92 5.95
N ASP A 160 -5.78 7.51 5.22
CA ASP A 160 -6.03 8.62 4.31
C ASP A 160 -5.94 8.12 2.85
N PRO A 161 -7.06 7.98 2.13
CA PRO A 161 -7.07 7.46 0.76
C PRO A 161 -6.43 8.43 -0.25
N LEU A 162 -6.15 9.68 0.14
CA LEU A 162 -5.43 10.65 -0.69
C LEU A 162 -3.91 10.55 -0.50
N ARG A 163 -3.47 9.85 0.55
CA ARG A 163 -2.05 9.64 0.81
C ARG A 163 -1.52 8.59 -0.16
N THR A 164 -0.59 8.99 -1.01
CA THR A 164 0.14 8.09 -1.92
C THR A 164 1.61 8.08 -1.53
N THR A 165 2.26 6.91 -1.59
CA THR A 165 3.68 6.78 -1.30
C THR A 165 4.49 7.61 -2.32
N GLY A 166 5.22 8.62 -1.85
CA GLY A 166 6.02 9.51 -2.70
C GLY A 166 5.40 10.89 -2.98
N MET A 167 4.12 11.11 -2.73
CA MET A 167 3.57 12.45 -2.58
C MET A 167 3.58 12.81 -1.09
N GLN A 168 4.70 13.28 -0.57
CA GLN A 168 4.62 14.14 0.60
C GLN A 168 3.75 15.32 0.16
N PRO A 169 2.63 15.61 0.86
CA PRO A 169 1.98 16.89 0.68
C PRO A 169 3.07 17.89 0.95
N ALA A 170 3.35 18.78 -0.03
CA ALA A 170 4.10 19.97 0.26
C ALA A 170 3.36 20.58 1.47
N MET A 171 3.93 20.42 2.65
CA MET A 171 3.44 21.17 3.81
C MET A 171 3.37 22.61 3.30
N PRO A 172 2.22 23.29 3.41
CA PRO A 172 2.23 24.71 3.16
C PRO A 172 3.36 25.19 4.06
N MET A 173 4.44 25.63 3.43
CA MET A 173 5.47 26.37 4.12
C MET A 173 4.67 27.51 4.74
N HIS A 174 4.34 27.37 6.03
CA HIS A 174 3.95 28.49 6.82
C HIS A 174 5.13 29.39 6.61
N ALA A 175 4.94 30.42 5.77
CA ALA A 175 5.82 31.56 5.74
C ALA A 175 5.84 31.99 7.20
N GLN A 176 6.89 31.55 7.90
CA GLN A 176 7.20 32.01 9.22
C GLN A 176 7.45 33.50 8.98
N GLU A 177 6.40 34.28 9.15
CA GLU A 177 6.56 35.71 9.22
C GLU A 177 7.71 35.94 10.20
N PRO A 178 8.80 36.58 9.80
CA PRO A 178 9.86 36.89 10.73
C PRO A 178 9.19 37.78 11.79
N GLY A 179 8.81 37.12 12.91
CA GLY A 179 8.25 37.85 14.03
C GLY A 179 9.16 39.04 14.28
N GLY A 180 8.60 40.27 14.42
CA GLY A 180 9.33 41.52 14.47
C GLY A 180 10.49 41.57 15.48
N LEU A 181 10.59 40.61 16.38
CA LEU A 181 11.71 40.34 17.29
C LEU A 181 12.96 39.77 16.58
N GLY A 182 12.81 39.03 15.46
CA GLY A 182 13.95 38.50 14.69
C GLY A 182 14.71 39.65 13.96
N ILE A 183 13.97 40.60 13.42
CA ILE A 183 14.58 41.79 12.76
C ILE A 183 15.23 42.68 13.80
N LEU A 184 14.57 42.91 14.93
CA LEU A 184 15.15 43.70 16.03
C LEU A 184 16.40 43.05 16.62
N GLY A 185 16.39 41.70 16.78
CA GLY A 185 17.54 40.92 17.23
C GLY A 185 18.71 40.99 16.25
N PHE A 186 18.41 40.93 14.94
CA PHE A 186 19.43 41.05 13.89
C PHE A 186 20.08 42.46 13.89
N PHE A 187 19.27 43.54 14.02
CA PHE A 187 19.79 44.89 14.13
C PHE A 187 20.55 45.14 15.43
N LEU A 188 20.11 44.60 16.56
CA LEU A 188 20.85 44.67 17.82
C LEU A 188 22.18 43.93 17.75
N MET A 189 22.23 42.78 17.06
CA MET A 189 23.46 42.04 16.82
C MET A 189 24.44 42.82 15.93
N LEU A 190 23.96 43.49 14.88
CA LEU A 190 24.79 44.33 14.02
C LEU A 190 25.33 45.54 14.78
N VAL A 191 24.51 46.18 15.62
CA VAL A 191 24.96 47.30 16.48
C VAL A 191 25.99 46.85 17.50
N ALA A 192 25.81 45.68 18.13
CA ALA A 192 26.79 45.10 19.05
C ALA A 192 28.12 44.80 18.38
N ILE A 193 28.12 44.28 17.15
CA ILE A 193 29.34 44.04 16.37
C ILE A 193 30.03 45.36 16.02
N PHE A 194 29.27 46.44 15.71
CA PHE A 194 29.82 47.75 15.38
C PHE A 194 30.39 48.45 16.60
N VAL A 195 29.75 48.37 17.77
CA VAL A 195 30.20 48.95 19.03
C VAL A 195 31.41 48.22 19.61
N ILE A 196 31.44 46.89 19.51
CA ILE A 196 32.56 46.08 20.04
C ILE A 196 33.73 46.03 19.04
N GLY A 197 33.46 46.11 17.71
CA GLY A 197 34.47 46.14 16.65
C GLY A 197 35.10 47.49 16.36
N GLY A 198 34.46 48.63 16.77
CA GLY A 198 34.89 49.98 16.49
C GLY A 198 35.86 50.59 17.52
N GLY A 199 36.36 49.85 18.45
CA GLY A 199 37.23 50.30 19.53
C GLY A 199 38.69 49.88 19.42
N ARG A 200 39.50 50.77 18.87
CA ARG A 200 40.89 50.94 19.20
C ARG A 200 41.95 50.08 18.49
N GLY A 201 42.59 50.71 17.55
CA GLY A 201 43.97 50.37 17.14
C GLY A 201 44.89 50.39 18.34
N GLY A 202 45.63 49.35 18.51
CA GLY A 202 46.66 49.16 19.56
C GLY A 202 47.62 48.06 19.15
N ARG A 203 48.77 48.47 18.78
CA ARG A 203 50.05 47.84 18.51
C ARG A 203 50.42 46.83 19.63
N GLY A 204 50.84 45.59 19.27
CA GLY A 204 51.56 44.76 20.21
C GLY A 204 51.46 43.26 19.89
N GLY A 205 52.60 42.67 19.54
CA GLY A 205 52.74 41.25 19.20
C GLY A 205 52.51 40.34 20.40
N GLY A 206 52.23 39.09 20.11
CA GLY A 206 52.18 38.04 21.11
C GLY A 206 51.57 36.75 20.56
N ARG A 207 52.39 35.75 20.41
CA ARG A 207 52.09 34.36 20.16
C ARG A 207 50.89 33.85 20.97
N GLY A 208 49.96 33.17 20.33
CA GLY A 208 48.86 32.50 21.00
C GLY A 208 48.11 31.56 20.07
N THR A 209 48.65 30.41 19.81
CA THR A 209 48.02 29.22 19.31
C THR A 209 46.83 28.84 20.19
N GLY A 210 45.60 29.03 19.74
CA GLY A 210 44.46 28.60 20.54
C GLY A 210 43.04 28.79 19.95
N ARG A 211 42.88 29.32 18.74
CA ARG A 211 41.53 29.61 18.21
C ARG A 211 41.16 28.88 16.92
N ALA A 212 41.95 27.92 16.48
CA ALA A 212 41.67 27.15 15.28
C ALA A 212 40.91 25.83 15.52
N LEU A 213 40.62 25.45 16.77
CA LEU A 213 40.02 24.15 17.10
C LEU A 213 38.47 24.16 17.22
N LEU A 214 37.83 25.35 17.30
CA LEU A 214 36.38 25.40 17.49
C LEU A 214 35.59 25.50 16.18
N VAL A 215 36.21 25.88 15.06
CA VAL A 215 35.53 25.91 13.74
C VAL A 215 35.59 24.57 13.03
N GLY A 216 36.60 23.74 13.34
CA GLY A 216 36.72 22.38 12.77
C GLY A 216 35.71 21.37 13.32
N ALA A 217 35.22 21.56 14.53
CA ALA A 217 34.27 20.65 15.16
C ALA A 217 32.82 20.82 14.67
N LEU A 218 32.49 21.98 14.08
CA LEU A 218 31.14 22.23 13.57
C LEU A 218 30.92 21.78 12.12
N LEU A 219 32.02 21.57 11.36
CA LEU A 219 31.98 21.13 9.96
C LEU A 219 32.37 19.66 9.75
N GLY A 220 32.80 18.95 10.77
CA GLY A 220 33.26 17.56 10.71
C GLY A 220 32.19 16.50 11.04
N GLY A 221 30.96 16.87 11.38
CA GLY A 221 29.89 15.98 11.81
C GLY A 221 28.93 15.50 10.73
N MET A 222 29.12 15.88 9.47
CA MET A 222 28.25 15.48 8.36
C MET A 222 28.98 14.48 7.43
N GLY A 223 29.13 13.25 7.87
CA GLY A 223 29.72 12.26 6.99
C GLY A 223 29.90 10.92 7.63
N ARG A 224 28.85 10.23 8.02
CA ARG A 224 28.81 8.76 8.11
C ARG A 224 27.37 8.32 8.39
N GLY A 225 26.51 8.38 7.40
CA GLY A 225 25.24 7.68 7.34
C GLY A 225 25.34 6.71 6.18
N GLY A 226 25.32 5.43 6.50
CA GLY A 226 25.49 4.33 5.58
C GLY A 226 24.49 4.38 4.43
N GLY A 227 24.99 4.09 3.24
CA GLY A 227 24.19 3.77 2.06
C GLY A 227 23.28 2.58 2.32
N GLY A 228 22.02 2.85 2.56
CA GLY A 228 20.94 1.90 2.40
C GLY A 228 20.63 1.83 0.91
N GLY A 229 21.12 0.76 0.26
CA GLY A 229 20.82 0.47 -1.14
C GLY A 229 19.30 0.31 -1.34
N PHE A 230 18.72 1.20 -2.10
CA PHE A 230 17.45 0.97 -2.77
C PHE A 230 17.70 0.01 -3.94
N GLY A 231 17.76 -1.26 -3.63
CA GLY A 231 17.94 -2.32 -4.60
C GLY A 231 17.34 -3.58 -4.03
N GLY A 232 16.12 -3.86 -4.36
CA GLY A 232 15.48 -5.10 -4.04
C GLY A 232 14.01 -4.98 -4.36
N GLY A 233 13.58 -5.51 -5.50
CA GLY A 233 12.21 -5.87 -5.75
C GLY A 233 11.81 -6.90 -4.70
N GLY A 234 11.54 -6.47 -3.47
CA GLY A 234 10.86 -7.27 -2.46
C GLY A 234 9.43 -7.46 -2.95
N GLY A 235 9.10 -8.67 -3.40
CA GLY A 235 7.73 -9.05 -3.69
C GLY A 235 6.86 -8.74 -2.48
N PHE A 236 5.69 -8.13 -2.71
CA PHE A 236 4.68 -8.02 -1.68
C PHE A 236 4.27 -9.43 -1.26
N GLY A 237 4.27 -9.72 0.03
CA GLY A 237 3.86 -11.00 0.60
C GLY A 237 2.99 -10.78 1.83
N GLY A 238 2.09 -11.70 2.09
CA GLY A 238 1.31 -11.71 3.32
C GLY A 238 2.17 -12.03 4.54
N GLY A 239 1.81 -11.47 5.66
CA GLY A 239 2.48 -11.63 6.96
C GLY A 239 1.95 -12.76 7.83
N GLY A 240 1.02 -13.60 7.33
CA GLY A 240 0.49 -14.76 8.09
C GLY A 240 -0.82 -14.51 8.84
N GLY A 241 -1.58 -13.48 8.48
CA GLY A 241 -2.86 -13.16 9.10
C GLY A 241 -3.95 -14.22 8.88
N GLY A 242 -4.89 -14.33 9.85
CA GLY A 242 -6.00 -15.27 9.88
C GLY A 242 -7.31 -14.67 9.37
N PHE A 243 -8.07 -15.49 8.63
CA PHE A 243 -9.37 -15.18 8.08
C PHE A 243 -10.42 -16.20 8.50
N GLY A 244 -11.61 -15.72 8.92
CA GLY A 244 -12.72 -16.53 9.38
C GLY A 244 -14.03 -16.37 8.63
N GLY A 245 -14.04 -15.53 7.59
CA GLY A 245 -15.24 -15.26 6.80
C GLY A 245 -16.01 -14.02 7.20
N GLY A 246 -15.40 -13.14 8.04
CA GLY A 246 -15.94 -11.80 8.34
C GLY A 246 -16.02 -10.95 7.07
N GLY A 247 -16.84 -9.89 7.11
CA GLY A 247 -17.06 -9.00 5.97
C GLY A 247 -18.44 -9.14 5.31
N ALA A 248 -18.55 -8.76 4.05
CA ALA A 248 -19.82 -8.81 3.34
C ALA A 248 -19.65 -9.14 1.86
N SER A 249 -20.72 -9.65 1.25
CA SER A 249 -20.79 -9.95 -0.19
C SER A 249 -21.95 -9.21 -0.86
N GLY A 250 -21.83 -9.00 -2.16
CA GLY A 250 -22.87 -8.39 -2.99
C GLY A 250 -22.81 -8.87 -4.43
N GLY A 251 -23.77 -8.39 -5.22
CA GLY A 251 -23.84 -8.65 -6.66
C GLY A 251 -24.45 -7.48 -7.41
N TRP A 252 -24.25 -7.41 -8.73
CA TRP A 252 -24.71 -6.35 -9.60
C TRP A 252 -25.34 -6.84 -10.90
#